data_c612ea3d8b23dd9473566e0347d1e845
#
_entry.id   c612ea3d8b23dd9473566e0347d1e845
#
_cell.length_a   1.000
_cell.length_b   1.000
_cell.length_c   1.000
_cell.angle_alpha   90.00
_cell.angle_beta   90.00
_cell.angle_gamma   90.00
#
_symmetry.space_group_name_H-M   'P 1'
#
loop_
_entity.id
_entity.type
_entity.pdbx_description
1 polymer ?
#
loop_
_entity_poly.entity_id
_entity_poly.type
_entity_poly.pdbx_seq_one_letter_code
_entity_poly.pdbx_strand_id
1 'polypeptide(L)'
;MRNIDDYEMPAILKDFLNYMQTIKGKSINTVQVYFYDLRIFFRFLKIHRNLVDKKVEFDHISITDVDAALLKAVTLSDLYSYMSFVSNSRDNTSHARARKVASLKTFYNYLTTKARLIDTNPTSELESPKILKRLPRYLNVEESKKLLTSVSTIEGPNSVRDFAILTIFLNCGIRLSELVGINLSNIKNNSLTVIGKGDKERSVPLNNACIQAIDAYMKVRPVNGIKDKNALFISGHKQRISKESVQKIVKKYIKEAGLDPQRYSTHKLRHTAATLMYKYGNVDIRALQELLGHQSIATTEIYTHLDQEQLRDAVSKNPLADFTRSESAAAKDD
;
A
#
# COMPACT_ATOMS: atom_id res chain seq x y z
N MET A 1 18.19 -5.46 -2.68
CA MET A 1 17.53 -5.83 -3.94
C MET A 1 18.55 -5.65 -5.04
N ARG A 2 18.71 -6.62 -5.95
CA ARG A 2 19.55 -6.44 -7.14
C ARG A 2 18.98 -5.34 -8.00
N ASN A 3 19.85 -4.55 -8.64
CA ASN A 3 19.41 -3.55 -9.62
C ASN A 3 18.73 -4.28 -10.80
N ILE A 4 17.75 -3.67 -11.43
CA ILE A 4 17.07 -4.29 -12.58
C ILE A 4 18.02 -4.49 -13.76
N ASP A 5 19.05 -3.66 -13.83
CA ASP A 5 20.11 -3.75 -14.85
C ASP A 5 21.01 -5.00 -14.70
N ASP A 6 21.00 -5.65 -13.51
CA ASP A 6 21.76 -6.88 -13.25
C ASP A 6 21.09 -8.13 -13.83
N TYR A 7 19.87 -8.00 -14.38
CA TYR A 7 19.13 -9.13 -14.95
C TYR A 7 19.27 -9.18 -16.47
N GLU A 8 19.66 -10.33 -16.97
CA GLU A 8 19.59 -10.61 -18.39
C GLU A 8 18.12 -10.64 -18.85
N MET A 9 17.81 -9.84 -19.87
CA MET A 9 16.46 -9.72 -20.41
C MET A 9 16.50 -9.33 -21.91
N PRO A 10 15.44 -9.61 -22.68
CA PRO A 10 15.36 -9.22 -24.08
C PRO A 10 15.31 -7.68 -24.21
N ALA A 11 15.86 -7.15 -25.30
CA ALA A 11 15.88 -5.71 -25.59
C ALA A 11 14.49 -5.07 -25.50
N ILE A 12 13.47 -5.74 -26.04
CA ILE A 12 12.06 -5.28 -26.02
C ILE A 12 11.57 -5.05 -24.59
N LEU A 13 11.92 -5.93 -23.65
CA LEU A 13 11.53 -5.76 -22.24
C LEU A 13 12.30 -4.61 -21.61
N LYS A 14 13.59 -4.49 -21.89
CA LYS A 14 14.45 -3.41 -21.40
C LYS A 14 13.92 -2.04 -21.86
N ASP A 15 13.57 -1.91 -23.12
CA ASP A 15 13.02 -0.67 -23.67
C ASP A 15 11.67 -0.30 -23.03
N PHE A 16 10.79 -1.29 -22.81
CA PHE A 16 9.55 -1.07 -22.08
C PHE A 16 9.79 -0.58 -20.63
N LEU A 17 10.70 -1.22 -19.91
CA LEU A 17 10.99 -0.84 -18.51
C LEU A 17 11.61 0.56 -18.43
N ASN A 18 12.52 0.90 -19.37
CA ASN A 18 13.07 2.24 -19.50
C ASN A 18 11.96 3.27 -19.79
N TYR A 19 11.06 2.98 -20.74
CA TYR A 19 9.91 3.83 -21.03
C TYR A 19 9.03 4.04 -19.79
N MET A 20 8.77 2.99 -19.01
CA MET A 20 7.97 3.09 -17.79
C MET A 20 8.66 3.93 -16.72
N GLN A 21 9.98 3.84 -16.60
CA GLN A 21 10.75 4.58 -15.62
C GLN A 21 10.94 6.04 -16.03
N THR A 22 11.44 6.29 -17.24
CA THR A 22 11.88 7.63 -17.68
C THR A 22 10.74 8.48 -18.22
N ILE A 23 9.86 7.91 -19.05
CA ILE A 23 8.77 8.67 -19.68
C ILE A 23 7.50 8.66 -18.82
N LYS A 24 7.14 7.51 -18.24
CA LYS A 24 5.96 7.38 -17.40
C LYS A 24 6.20 7.73 -15.92
N GLY A 25 7.44 8.02 -15.52
CA GLY A 25 7.79 8.42 -14.16
C GLY A 25 7.42 7.36 -13.11
N LYS A 26 7.42 6.07 -13.47
CA LYS A 26 7.08 5.00 -12.51
C LYS A 26 8.25 4.76 -11.57
N SER A 27 7.93 4.50 -10.29
CA SER A 27 8.96 4.18 -9.29
C SER A 27 9.71 2.88 -9.65
N ILE A 28 10.96 2.76 -9.22
CA ILE A 28 11.79 1.56 -9.38
C ILE A 28 11.04 0.30 -8.93
N ASN A 29 10.35 0.34 -7.80
CA ASN A 29 9.56 -0.80 -7.31
C ASN A 29 8.45 -1.20 -8.29
N THR A 30 7.80 -0.23 -8.94
CA THR A 30 6.76 -0.51 -9.95
C THR A 30 7.39 -1.15 -11.19
N VAL A 31 8.54 -0.64 -11.63
CA VAL A 31 9.29 -1.19 -12.78
C VAL A 31 9.73 -2.62 -12.49
N GLN A 32 10.25 -2.90 -11.28
CA GLN A 32 10.59 -4.25 -10.85
C GLN A 32 9.38 -5.20 -10.86
N VAL A 33 8.21 -4.74 -10.44
CA VAL A 33 6.98 -5.55 -10.51
C VAL A 33 6.63 -5.91 -11.96
N TYR A 34 6.72 -4.95 -12.89
CA TYR A 34 6.53 -5.25 -14.31
C TYR A 34 7.53 -6.28 -14.81
N PHE A 35 8.82 -6.12 -14.48
CA PHE A 35 9.84 -7.09 -14.84
C PHE A 35 9.52 -8.50 -14.36
N TYR A 36 9.21 -8.67 -13.07
CA TYR A 36 8.90 -9.99 -12.50
C TYR A 36 7.64 -10.61 -13.11
N ASP A 37 6.59 -9.82 -13.34
CA ASP A 37 5.37 -10.33 -13.95
C ASP A 37 5.58 -10.78 -15.40
N LEU A 38 6.29 -9.98 -16.19
CA LEU A 38 6.57 -10.28 -17.60
C LEU A 38 7.58 -11.41 -17.74
N ARG A 39 8.57 -11.52 -16.85
CA ARG A 39 9.51 -12.65 -16.81
C ARG A 39 8.78 -13.97 -16.62
N ILE A 40 7.81 -14.03 -15.70
CA ILE A 40 6.99 -15.24 -15.50
C ILE A 40 6.18 -15.54 -16.75
N PHE A 41 5.61 -14.54 -17.40
CA PHE A 41 4.86 -14.71 -18.63
C PHE A 41 5.73 -15.23 -19.79
N PHE A 42 6.92 -14.68 -19.98
CA PHE A 42 7.84 -15.12 -21.04
C PHE A 42 8.32 -16.55 -20.81
N ARG A 43 8.64 -16.93 -19.59
CA ARG A 43 8.96 -18.31 -19.23
C ARG A 43 7.82 -19.27 -19.52
N PHE A 44 6.59 -18.87 -19.16
CA PHE A 44 5.40 -19.64 -19.49
C PHE A 44 5.25 -19.81 -20.99
N LEU A 45 5.36 -18.76 -21.79
CA LEU A 45 5.25 -18.82 -23.25
C LEU A 45 6.26 -19.80 -23.85
N LYS A 46 7.49 -19.78 -23.38
CA LYS A 46 8.54 -20.70 -23.87
C LYS A 46 8.20 -22.17 -23.61
N ILE A 47 7.66 -22.47 -22.43
CA ILE A 47 7.18 -23.83 -22.14
C ILE A 47 5.96 -24.18 -23.00
N HIS A 48 4.99 -23.28 -23.04
CA HIS A 48 3.73 -23.48 -23.75
C HIS A 48 3.91 -23.69 -25.26
N ARG A 49 4.94 -23.07 -25.82
CA ARG A 49 5.33 -23.21 -27.22
C ARG A 49 6.40 -24.27 -27.47
N ASN A 50 6.76 -25.10 -26.45
CA ASN A 50 7.82 -26.11 -26.53
C ASN A 50 9.18 -25.57 -27.02
N LEU A 51 9.53 -24.34 -26.64
CA LEU A 51 10.79 -23.68 -27.01
C LEU A 51 11.93 -23.99 -26.02
N VAL A 52 11.66 -24.76 -24.98
CA VAL A 52 12.62 -25.18 -23.95
C VAL A 52 12.43 -26.63 -23.59
N ASP A 53 13.52 -27.31 -23.24
CA ASP A 53 13.46 -28.69 -22.72
C ASP A 53 12.61 -28.73 -21.44
N LYS A 54 11.72 -29.73 -21.35
CA LYS A 54 10.84 -29.97 -20.20
C LYS A 54 11.60 -30.26 -18.91
N LYS A 55 12.89 -30.60 -18.99
CA LYS A 55 13.76 -30.85 -17.84
C LYS A 55 14.28 -29.59 -17.17
N VAL A 56 14.20 -28.43 -17.85
CA VAL A 56 14.68 -27.15 -17.30
C VAL A 56 13.68 -26.65 -16.26
N GLU A 57 14.17 -26.40 -15.04
CA GLU A 57 13.36 -25.80 -14.00
C GLU A 57 12.82 -24.42 -14.42
N PHE A 58 11.56 -24.18 -14.13
CA PHE A 58 10.86 -22.94 -14.54
C PHE A 58 11.65 -21.66 -14.19
N ASP A 59 12.23 -21.62 -13.00
CA ASP A 59 12.92 -20.42 -12.51
C ASP A 59 14.32 -20.23 -13.14
N HIS A 60 14.84 -21.23 -13.86
CA HIS A 60 16.10 -21.18 -14.59
C HIS A 60 15.93 -20.95 -16.12
N ILE A 61 14.70 -20.88 -16.62
CA ILE A 61 14.45 -20.60 -18.04
C ILE A 61 14.94 -19.20 -18.36
N SER A 62 15.89 -19.07 -19.28
CA SER A 62 16.30 -17.77 -19.85
C SER A 62 15.17 -17.15 -20.67
N ILE A 63 15.09 -15.83 -20.64
CA ILE A 63 14.13 -15.05 -21.43
C ILE A 63 14.79 -14.13 -22.46
N THR A 64 16.11 -14.19 -22.57
CA THR A 64 16.91 -13.24 -23.40
C THR A 64 16.58 -13.32 -24.89
N ASP A 65 16.14 -14.47 -25.34
CA ASP A 65 15.79 -14.82 -26.71
C ASP A 65 14.31 -14.53 -27.07
N VAL A 66 13.53 -13.95 -26.17
CA VAL A 66 12.15 -13.54 -26.47
C VAL A 66 12.17 -12.34 -27.41
N ASP A 67 11.63 -12.53 -28.61
CA ASP A 67 11.61 -11.56 -29.70
C ASP A 67 10.20 -11.05 -30.04
N ALA A 68 10.12 -10.14 -30.99
CA ALA A 68 8.85 -9.58 -31.47
C ALA A 68 7.98 -10.63 -32.15
N ALA A 69 8.57 -11.63 -32.85
CA ALA A 69 7.83 -12.66 -33.53
C ALA A 69 7.06 -13.55 -32.55
N LEU A 70 7.72 -13.97 -31.46
CA LEU A 70 7.08 -14.73 -30.40
C LEU A 70 5.93 -13.94 -29.76
N LEU A 71 6.15 -12.63 -29.49
CA LEU A 71 5.16 -11.78 -28.85
C LEU A 71 3.97 -11.45 -29.76
N LYS A 72 4.20 -11.30 -31.05
CA LYS A 72 3.15 -11.11 -32.08
C LYS A 72 2.26 -12.35 -32.24
N ALA A 73 2.82 -13.54 -32.07
CA ALA A 73 2.10 -14.81 -32.15
C ALA A 73 1.21 -15.13 -30.95
N VAL A 74 1.25 -14.32 -29.89
CA VAL A 74 0.41 -14.54 -28.69
C VAL A 74 -1.05 -14.27 -29.00
N THR A 75 -1.91 -15.22 -28.62
CA THR A 75 -3.35 -15.14 -28.77
C THR A 75 -4.05 -14.93 -27.42
N LEU A 76 -5.34 -14.60 -27.44
CA LEU A 76 -6.17 -14.54 -26.25
C LEU A 76 -6.22 -15.90 -25.53
N SER A 77 -6.21 -17.01 -26.26
CA SER A 77 -6.17 -18.37 -25.71
C SER A 77 -4.89 -18.65 -24.92
N ASP A 78 -3.73 -18.17 -25.42
CA ASP A 78 -2.46 -18.26 -24.68
C ASP A 78 -2.52 -17.48 -23.35
N LEU A 79 -3.15 -16.31 -23.38
CA LEU A 79 -3.34 -15.49 -22.18
C LEU A 79 -4.26 -16.17 -21.15
N TYR A 80 -5.32 -16.81 -21.56
CA TYR A 80 -6.17 -17.61 -20.67
C TYR A 80 -5.41 -18.82 -20.10
N SER A 81 -4.63 -19.51 -20.94
CA SER A 81 -3.76 -20.61 -20.50
C SER A 81 -2.73 -20.14 -19.46
N TYR A 82 -2.14 -18.96 -19.67
CA TYR A 82 -1.27 -18.32 -18.68
C TYR A 82 -2.00 -18.01 -17.37
N MET A 83 -3.22 -17.47 -17.45
CA MET A 83 -4.01 -17.17 -16.24
C MET A 83 -4.37 -18.44 -15.46
N SER A 84 -4.65 -19.54 -16.15
CA SER A 84 -4.85 -20.85 -15.54
C SER A 84 -3.55 -21.36 -14.88
N PHE A 85 -2.42 -21.27 -15.57
CA PHE A 85 -1.11 -21.63 -15.02
C PHE A 85 -0.78 -20.87 -13.73
N VAL A 86 -0.91 -19.54 -13.70
CA VAL A 86 -0.61 -18.76 -12.49
C VAL A 86 -1.62 -18.98 -11.38
N SER A 87 -2.85 -19.39 -11.70
CA SER A 87 -3.86 -19.77 -10.70
C SER A 87 -3.55 -21.10 -10.04
N ASN A 88 -3.30 -22.13 -10.84
CA ASN A 88 -3.27 -23.52 -10.37
C ASN A 88 -1.87 -23.98 -9.99
N SER A 89 -0.86 -23.62 -10.78
CA SER A 89 0.50 -24.11 -10.56
C SER A 89 1.35 -23.18 -9.67
N ARG A 90 0.92 -21.95 -9.45
CA ARG A 90 1.68 -20.95 -8.65
C ARG A 90 0.86 -20.33 -7.51
N ASP A 91 -0.31 -20.84 -7.21
CA ASP A 91 -1.17 -20.43 -6.09
C ASP A 91 -1.39 -18.88 -5.99
N ASN A 92 -1.47 -18.21 -7.14
CA ASN A 92 -1.62 -16.76 -7.13
C ASN A 92 -3.02 -16.35 -6.69
N THR A 93 -3.10 -15.46 -5.71
CA THR A 93 -4.35 -14.84 -5.28
C THR A 93 -5.01 -14.05 -6.41
N SER A 94 -6.32 -13.76 -6.31
CA SER A 94 -7.04 -12.92 -7.28
C SER A 94 -6.38 -11.56 -7.49
N HIS A 95 -5.83 -10.95 -6.41
CA HIS A 95 -5.06 -9.69 -6.51
C HIS A 95 -3.77 -9.85 -7.31
N ALA A 96 -3.02 -10.93 -7.10
CA ALA A 96 -1.78 -11.20 -7.84
C ALA A 96 -2.08 -11.46 -9.32
N ARG A 97 -3.16 -12.17 -9.63
CA ARG A 97 -3.62 -12.41 -11.00
C ARG A 97 -4.06 -11.10 -11.69
N ALA A 98 -4.88 -10.28 -11.03
CA ALA A 98 -5.31 -9.00 -11.59
C ALA A 98 -4.12 -8.06 -11.86
N ARG A 99 -3.10 -8.06 -10.97
CA ARG A 99 -1.87 -7.31 -11.20
C ARG A 99 -1.12 -7.79 -12.44
N LYS A 100 -1.02 -9.12 -12.64
CA LYS A 100 -0.39 -9.70 -13.83
C LYS A 100 -1.14 -9.34 -15.12
N VAL A 101 -2.47 -9.36 -15.10
CA VAL A 101 -3.29 -8.87 -16.22
C VAL A 101 -2.98 -7.40 -16.52
N ALA A 102 -2.90 -6.55 -15.48
CA ALA A 102 -2.55 -5.13 -15.67
C ALA A 102 -1.14 -4.95 -16.27
N SER A 103 -0.17 -5.77 -15.83
CA SER A 103 1.19 -5.76 -16.39
C SER A 103 1.20 -6.16 -17.86
N LEU A 104 0.48 -7.21 -18.25
CA LEU A 104 0.33 -7.65 -19.63
C LEU A 104 -0.34 -6.58 -20.51
N LYS A 105 -1.48 -6.04 -20.05
CA LYS A 105 -2.19 -4.97 -20.79
C LYS A 105 -1.29 -3.76 -21.01
N THR A 106 -0.55 -3.35 -20.01
CA THR A 106 0.37 -2.19 -20.12
C THR A 106 1.50 -2.48 -21.10
N PHE A 107 2.07 -3.67 -21.06
CA PHE A 107 3.16 -4.08 -21.94
C PHE A 107 2.69 -4.19 -23.39
N TYR A 108 1.62 -4.90 -23.66
CA TYR A 108 1.09 -5.06 -25.02
C TYR A 108 0.57 -3.74 -25.61
N ASN A 109 -0.03 -2.88 -24.79
CA ASN A 109 -0.38 -1.53 -25.21
C ASN A 109 0.87 -0.71 -25.61
N TYR A 110 1.99 -0.85 -24.88
CA TYR A 110 3.26 -0.23 -25.29
C TYR A 110 3.76 -0.78 -26.62
N LEU A 111 3.76 -2.11 -26.80
CA LEU A 111 4.21 -2.74 -28.04
C LEU A 111 3.39 -2.29 -29.27
N THR A 112 2.08 -2.11 -29.10
CA THR A 112 1.17 -1.71 -30.17
C THR A 112 1.24 -0.21 -30.47
N THR A 113 1.18 0.65 -29.44
CA THR A 113 0.94 2.08 -29.63
C THR A 113 2.22 2.92 -29.60
N LYS A 114 3.28 2.47 -28.95
CA LYS A 114 4.53 3.21 -28.77
C LYS A 114 5.68 2.61 -29.58
N ALA A 115 5.99 1.35 -29.32
CA ALA A 115 7.05 0.65 -30.04
C ALA A 115 6.65 0.27 -31.49
N ARG A 116 5.33 0.13 -31.74
CA ARG A 116 4.77 -0.28 -33.04
C ARG A 116 5.38 -1.58 -33.58
N LEU A 117 5.66 -2.52 -32.67
CA LEU A 117 6.25 -3.82 -33.01
C LEU A 117 5.20 -4.87 -33.36
N ILE A 118 3.95 -4.65 -32.94
CA ILE A 118 2.82 -5.54 -33.19
C ILE A 118 1.61 -4.70 -33.67
N ASP A 119 0.81 -5.26 -34.57
CA ASP A 119 -0.31 -4.55 -35.20
C ASP A 119 -1.58 -4.62 -34.33
N THR A 120 -1.80 -5.74 -33.66
CA THR A 120 -2.99 -6.01 -32.83
C THR A 120 -2.61 -6.32 -31.41
N ASN A 121 -3.41 -5.81 -30.47
CA ASN A 121 -3.18 -6.04 -29.04
C ASN A 121 -3.96 -7.29 -28.56
N PRO A 122 -3.31 -8.42 -28.28
CA PRO A 122 -4.00 -9.64 -27.86
C PRO A 122 -4.66 -9.52 -26.47
N THR A 123 -4.32 -8.47 -25.70
CA THR A 123 -4.88 -8.25 -24.35
C THR A 123 -6.13 -7.36 -24.33
N SER A 124 -6.61 -6.89 -25.50
CA SER A 124 -7.78 -5.99 -25.59
C SER A 124 -9.00 -6.60 -24.89
N GLU A 125 -9.28 -7.86 -25.16
CA GLU A 125 -10.43 -8.59 -24.61
C GLU A 125 -10.10 -9.37 -23.32
N LEU A 126 -8.85 -9.32 -22.84
CA LEU A 126 -8.47 -10.01 -21.62
C LEU A 126 -9.13 -9.36 -20.41
N GLU A 127 -10.03 -10.08 -19.74
CA GLU A 127 -10.69 -9.60 -18.54
C GLU A 127 -9.83 -9.73 -17.28
N SER A 128 -10.00 -8.77 -16.37
CA SER A 128 -9.36 -8.88 -15.05
C SER A 128 -10.17 -9.77 -14.12
N PRO A 129 -9.53 -10.66 -13.35
CA PRO A 129 -10.23 -11.47 -12.37
C PRO A 129 -11.05 -10.61 -11.40
N LYS A 130 -12.26 -11.04 -11.09
CA LYS A 130 -13.08 -10.37 -10.06
C LYS A 130 -12.39 -10.45 -8.71
N ILE A 131 -12.18 -9.29 -8.10
CA ILE A 131 -11.63 -9.18 -6.76
C ILE A 131 -12.81 -8.94 -5.81
N LEU A 132 -13.06 -9.89 -4.91
CA LEU A 132 -14.04 -9.69 -3.87
C LEU A 132 -13.56 -8.58 -2.92
N LYS A 133 -14.27 -7.47 -2.88
CA LYS A 133 -14.02 -6.40 -1.91
C LYS A 133 -14.36 -6.91 -0.51
N ARG A 134 -13.33 -7.23 0.28
CA ARG A 134 -13.52 -7.53 1.70
C ARG A 134 -13.44 -6.22 2.48
N LEU A 135 -14.31 -6.06 3.47
CA LEU A 135 -14.20 -4.93 4.39
C LEU A 135 -12.80 -4.92 5.03
N PRO A 136 -12.16 -3.76 5.10
CA PRO A 136 -10.82 -3.65 5.67
C PRO A 136 -10.87 -4.04 7.14
N ARG A 137 -9.99 -4.96 7.56
CA ARG A 137 -9.78 -5.28 8.97
C ARG A 137 -8.95 -4.17 9.62
N TYR A 138 -9.38 -3.73 10.77
CA TYR A 138 -8.71 -2.71 11.59
C TYR A 138 -8.78 -3.12 13.05
N LEU A 139 -7.93 -2.55 13.90
CA LEU A 139 -8.00 -2.70 15.35
C LEU A 139 -9.12 -1.81 15.90
N ASN A 140 -9.96 -2.35 16.76
CA ASN A 140 -10.86 -1.51 17.52
C ASN A 140 -10.10 -0.68 18.58
N VAL A 141 -10.79 0.17 19.32
CA VAL A 141 -10.17 1.06 20.32
C VAL A 141 -9.43 0.26 21.40
N GLU A 142 -10.05 -0.79 21.92
CA GLU A 142 -9.47 -1.62 22.98
C GLU A 142 -8.25 -2.41 22.49
N GLU A 143 -8.30 -2.97 21.27
CA GLU A 143 -7.15 -3.65 20.66
C GLU A 143 -5.99 -2.67 20.40
N SER A 144 -6.32 -1.42 20.00
CA SER A 144 -5.31 -0.36 19.80
C SER A 144 -4.65 0.04 21.12
N LYS A 145 -5.43 0.17 22.19
CA LYS A 145 -4.90 0.40 23.54
C LYS A 145 -4.02 -0.75 24.01
N LYS A 146 -4.47 -2.01 23.86
CA LYS A 146 -3.67 -3.19 24.20
C LYS A 146 -2.33 -3.20 23.47
N LEU A 147 -2.33 -2.85 22.19
CA LEU A 147 -1.10 -2.76 21.40
C LEU A 147 -0.14 -1.70 21.97
N LEU A 148 -0.62 -0.51 22.33
CA LEU A 148 0.23 0.53 22.92
C LEU A 148 0.72 0.13 24.32
N THR A 149 -0.14 -0.46 25.15
CA THR A 149 0.23 -0.95 26.50
C THR A 149 1.31 -2.02 26.42
N SER A 150 1.25 -2.95 25.44
CA SER A 150 2.26 -4.01 25.29
C SER A 150 3.67 -3.48 25.06
N VAL A 151 3.82 -2.26 24.54
CA VAL A 151 5.12 -1.60 24.39
C VAL A 151 5.56 -0.94 25.70
N SER A 152 4.63 -0.32 26.42
CA SER A 152 4.91 0.43 27.64
C SER A 152 5.38 -0.46 28.80
N THR A 153 5.05 -1.75 28.76
CA THR A 153 5.49 -2.72 29.79
C THR A 153 6.95 -3.16 29.62
N ILE A 154 7.61 -2.80 28.52
CA ILE A 154 9.00 -3.18 28.25
C ILE A 154 9.89 -1.96 28.50
N GLU A 155 10.90 -2.12 29.37
CA GLU A 155 11.86 -1.06 29.65
C GLU A 155 12.97 -0.97 28.59
N GLY A 156 13.50 0.25 28.41
CA GLY A 156 14.67 0.52 27.59
C GLY A 156 14.44 1.48 26.41
N PRO A 157 15.52 2.05 25.85
CA PRO A 157 15.44 3.10 24.83
C PRO A 157 14.77 2.63 23.52
N ASN A 158 14.82 1.34 23.21
CA ASN A 158 14.15 0.80 22.05
C ASN A 158 12.63 0.74 22.22
N SER A 159 12.12 0.49 23.45
CA SER A 159 10.67 0.49 23.70
C SER A 159 10.10 1.90 23.61
N VAL A 160 10.80 2.91 24.09
CA VAL A 160 10.40 4.31 23.96
C VAL A 160 10.29 4.73 22.49
N ARG A 161 11.28 4.33 21.66
CA ARG A 161 11.22 4.52 20.20
C ARG A 161 10.03 3.80 19.58
N ASP A 162 9.87 2.53 19.92
CA ASP A 162 8.85 1.65 19.32
C ASP A 162 7.44 2.13 19.71
N PHE A 163 7.28 2.65 20.94
CA PHE A 163 6.06 3.32 21.38
C PHE A 163 5.73 4.55 20.51
N ALA A 164 6.71 5.43 20.29
CA ALA A 164 6.54 6.59 19.42
C ALA A 164 6.16 6.20 17.98
N ILE A 165 6.79 5.16 17.43
CA ILE A 165 6.45 4.61 16.10
C ILE A 165 4.99 4.16 16.04
N LEU A 166 4.54 3.35 17.01
CA LEU A 166 3.17 2.82 17.04
C LEU A 166 2.13 3.91 17.30
N THR A 167 2.44 4.86 18.18
CA THR A 167 1.58 6.02 18.45
C THR A 167 1.37 6.87 17.20
N ILE A 168 2.42 7.15 16.43
CA ILE A 168 2.32 7.89 15.17
C ILE A 168 1.50 7.10 14.13
N PHE A 169 1.70 5.77 14.00
CA PHE A 169 0.88 4.98 13.07
C PHE A 169 -0.61 5.04 13.40
N LEU A 170 -0.96 4.89 14.68
CA LEU A 170 -2.35 4.80 15.13
C LEU A 170 -3.06 6.16 15.19
N ASN A 171 -2.32 7.26 15.31
CA ASN A 171 -2.91 8.60 15.40
C ASN A 171 -2.80 9.40 14.10
N CYS A 172 -1.73 9.24 13.32
CA CYS A 172 -1.51 10.04 12.12
C CYS A 172 -1.84 9.28 10.82
N GLY A 173 -1.95 7.96 10.88
CA GLY A 173 -2.27 7.14 9.71
C GLY A 173 -1.27 7.25 8.55
N ILE A 174 -0.02 7.58 8.82
CA ILE A 174 1.01 7.75 7.79
C ILE A 174 1.45 6.41 7.18
N ARG A 175 2.04 6.46 5.98
CA ARG A 175 2.58 5.25 5.32
C ARG A 175 3.90 4.83 5.95
N LEU A 176 4.22 3.53 5.88
CA LEU A 176 5.51 3.00 6.36
C LEU A 176 6.72 3.73 5.74
N SER A 177 6.65 4.04 4.43
CA SER A 177 7.71 4.79 3.76
C SER A 177 7.83 6.23 4.27
N GLU A 178 6.73 6.86 4.62
CA GLU A 178 6.67 8.19 5.19
C GLU A 178 7.29 8.18 6.60
N LEU A 179 6.91 7.21 7.45
CA LEU A 179 7.44 7.08 8.81
C LEU A 179 8.97 6.92 8.84
N VAL A 180 9.53 6.01 8.04
CA VAL A 180 10.98 5.80 8.01
C VAL A 180 11.74 6.98 7.39
N GLY A 181 11.05 7.78 6.55
CA GLY A 181 11.60 8.98 5.92
C GLY A 181 11.61 10.21 6.82
N ILE A 182 10.98 10.21 7.98
CA ILE A 182 10.88 11.40 8.83
C ILE A 182 12.27 11.88 9.26
N ASN A 183 12.51 13.17 9.03
CA ASN A 183 13.66 13.91 9.55
C ASN A 183 13.26 14.71 10.79
N LEU A 184 14.22 15.07 11.62
CA LEU A 184 14.00 15.97 12.76
C LEU A 184 13.40 17.32 12.32
N SER A 185 13.84 17.83 11.17
CA SER A 185 13.35 19.09 10.60
C SER A 185 11.91 19.04 10.08
N ASN A 186 11.34 17.84 9.91
CA ASN A 186 9.95 17.67 9.45
C ASN A 186 8.91 17.92 10.55
N ILE A 187 9.35 18.03 11.81
CA ILE A 187 8.46 18.29 12.95
C ILE A 187 8.60 19.74 13.34
N LYS A 188 7.53 20.52 13.14
CA LYS A 188 7.46 21.94 13.49
C LYS A 188 6.04 22.31 13.93
N ASN A 189 5.91 23.13 14.95
CA ASN A 189 4.63 23.71 15.39
C ASN A 189 3.52 22.66 15.54
N ASN A 190 3.81 21.53 16.20
CA ASN A 190 2.90 20.41 16.40
C ASN A 190 2.36 19.79 15.09
N SER A 191 3.11 19.91 14.02
CA SER A 191 2.79 19.33 12.72
C SER A 191 3.97 18.53 12.18
N LEU A 192 3.66 17.45 11.49
CA LEU A 192 4.60 16.57 10.81
C LEU A 192 4.44 16.73 9.30
N THR A 193 5.46 17.23 8.62
CA THR A 193 5.51 17.22 7.16
C THR A 193 5.97 15.86 6.67
N VAL A 194 5.19 15.22 5.81
CA VAL A 194 5.54 13.94 5.19
C VAL A 194 5.53 14.05 3.67
N ILE A 195 6.47 13.35 3.04
CA ILE A 195 6.60 13.29 1.58
C ILE A 195 5.95 12.00 1.08
N GLY A 196 4.89 12.15 0.30
CA GLY A 196 4.12 11.05 -0.26
C GLY A 196 4.60 10.58 -1.63
N LYS A 197 3.78 9.79 -2.31
CA LYS A 197 4.06 9.31 -3.67
C LYS A 197 4.11 10.48 -4.65
N GLY A 198 5.16 10.53 -5.48
CA GLY A 198 5.35 11.60 -6.47
C GLY A 198 5.87 12.89 -5.86
N ASP A 199 6.59 12.79 -4.76
CA ASP A 199 7.25 13.91 -4.05
C ASP A 199 6.28 14.99 -3.54
N LYS A 200 5.02 14.62 -3.34
CA LYS A 200 4.00 15.53 -2.81
C LYS A 200 4.10 15.60 -1.30
N GLU A 201 4.36 16.78 -0.80
CA GLU A 201 4.34 17.07 0.63
C GLU A 201 2.92 17.27 1.15
N ARG A 202 2.69 16.83 2.39
CA ARG A 202 1.50 17.20 3.16
C ARG A 202 1.85 17.36 4.63
N SER A 203 1.13 18.23 5.30
CA SER A 203 1.22 18.41 6.75
C SER A 203 0.20 17.51 7.46
N VAL A 204 0.64 16.84 8.51
CA VAL A 204 -0.18 15.99 9.37
C VAL A 204 -0.13 16.57 10.79
N PRO A 205 -1.25 17.05 11.35
CA PRO A 205 -1.29 17.54 12.73
C PRO A 205 -0.90 16.43 13.72
N LEU A 206 -0.11 16.79 14.72
CA LEU A 206 0.27 15.90 15.81
C LEU A 206 -0.59 16.22 17.03
N ASN A 207 -1.29 15.23 17.57
CA ASN A 207 -1.99 15.35 18.82
C ASN A 207 -1.02 15.21 20.02
N ASN A 208 -1.50 15.51 21.23
CA ASN A 208 -0.68 15.45 22.44
C ASN A 208 0.00 14.10 22.67
N ALA A 209 -0.67 12.99 22.33
CA ALA A 209 -0.09 11.65 22.47
C ALA A 209 1.14 11.48 21.56
N CYS A 210 1.07 11.95 20.31
CA CYS A 210 2.20 11.91 19.38
C CYS A 210 3.35 12.80 19.84
N ILE A 211 3.05 14.02 20.30
CA ILE A 211 4.06 14.98 20.77
C ILE A 211 4.79 14.40 21.98
N GLN A 212 4.07 13.95 22.99
CA GLN A 212 4.66 13.34 24.19
C GLN A 212 5.51 12.11 23.88
N ALA A 213 5.04 11.25 22.97
CA ALA A 213 5.78 10.05 22.58
C ALA A 213 7.07 10.39 21.81
N ILE A 214 7.03 11.41 20.96
CA ILE A 214 8.23 11.90 20.24
C ILE A 214 9.19 12.53 21.23
N ASP A 215 8.74 13.39 22.14
CA ASP A 215 9.57 14.07 23.12
C ASP A 215 10.24 13.07 24.09
N ALA A 216 9.49 12.07 24.54
CA ALA A 216 10.04 10.99 25.34
C ALA A 216 11.14 10.23 24.58
N TYR A 217 10.92 9.93 23.31
CA TYR A 217 11.95 9.30 22.49
C TYR A 217 13.15 10.20 22.25
N MET A 218 12.97 11.49 22.04
CA MET A 218 14.07 12.44 21.81
C MET A 218 15.04 12.49 23.00
N LYS A 219 14.56 12.31 24.24
CA LYS A 219 15.40 12.25 25.46
C LYS A 219 16.35 11.04 25.48
N VAL A 220 15.96 9.92 24.86
CA VAL A 220 16.74 8.66 24.82
C VAL A 220 17.31 8.33 23.45
N ARG A 221 17.02 9.16 22.43
CA ARG A 221 17.51 8.96 21.08
C ARG A 221 19.04 8.98 21.04
N PRO A 222 19.68 7.97 20.43
CA PRO A 222 21.14 7.99 20.28
C PRO A 222 21.60 9.26 19.56
N VAL A 223 22.69 9.87 20.03
CA VAL A 223 23.32 11.05 19.40
C VAL A 223 24.71 10.73 18.86
N ASN A 224 25.43 9.78 19.48
CA ASN A 224 26.81 9.46 19.14
C ASN A 224 26.91 8.27 18.18
N GLY A 225 27.76 8.41 17.15
CA GLY A 225 28.04 7.36 16.18
C GLY A 225 26.90 7.10 15.20
N ILE A 226 25.93 8.01 15.06
CA ILE A 226 24.81 7.90 14.13
C ILE A 226 25.29 8.23 12.72
N LYS A 227 24.95 7.38 11.74
CA LYS A 227 25.26 7.62 10.33
C LYS A 227 24.34 8.68 9.69
N ASP A 228 23.07 8.71 10.04
CA ASP A 228 22.09 9.69 9.56
C ASP A 228 21.57 10.53 10.72
N LYS A 229 22.23 11.66 10.96
CA LYS A 229 21.91 12.57 12.08
C LYS A 229 20.52 13.21 11.94
N ASN A 230 20.01 13.34 10.73
CA ASN A 230 18.73 13.99 10.46
C ASN A 230 17.54 13.06 10.68
N ALA A 231 17.73 11.72 10.62
CA ALA A 231 16.64 10.78 10.79
C ALA A 231 16.01 10.89 12.17
N LEU A 232 14.67 10.95 12.24
CA LEU A 232 13.98 10.90 13.52
C LEU A 232 14.22 9.56 14.22
N PHE A 233 13.90 8.44 13.55
CA PHE A 233 13.99 7.11 14.14
C PHE A 233 15.30 6.41 13.78
N ILE A 234 16.03 6.00 14.80
CA ILE A 234 17.33 5.35 14.69
C ILE A 234 17.20 3.87 15.07
N SER A 235 17.81 3.00 14.24
CA SER A 235 17.90 1.56 14.50
C SER A 235 18.99 1.23 15.53
N GLY A 236 19.00 0.00 16.06
CA GLY A 236 20.08 -0.49 16.92
C GLY A 236 21.49 -0.45 16.26
N HIS A 237 21.53 -0.42 14.94
CA HIS A 237 22.79 -0.27 14.16
C HIS A 237 23.19 1.19 13.92
N LYS A 238 22.62 2.12 14.67
CA LYS A 238 22.89 3.57 14.58
C LYS A 238 22.68 4.16 13.18
N GLN A 239 21.73 3.66 12.45
CA GLN A 239 21.30 4.12 11.13
C GLN A 239 19.83 4.52 11.16
N ARG A 240 19.35 5.25 10.14
CA ARG A 240 17.92 5.43 9.90
C ARG A 240 17.22 4.08 9.96
N ILE A 241 16.11 4.00 10.66
CA ILE A 241 15.35 2.75 10.76
C ILE A 241 14.84 2.30 9.39
N SER A 242 14.96 1.02 9.08
CA SER A 242 14.49 0.46 7.81
C SER A 242 13.01 0.07 7.88
N LYS A 243 12.37 -0.05 6.72
CA LYS A 243 10.98 -0.55 6.60
C LYS A 243 10.83 -1.94 7.21
N GLU A 244 11.80 -2.80 6.98
CA GLU A 244 11.84 -4.18 7.48
C GLU A 244 11.93 -4.19 9.01
N SER A 245 12.74 -3.30 9.60
CA SER A 245 12.84 -3.17 11.05
C SER A 245 11.51 -2.72 11.67
N VAL A 246 10.86 -1.72 11.08
CA VAL A 246 9.54 -1.25 11.57
C VAL A 246 8.47 -2.35 11.42
N GLN A 247 8.47 -3.11 10.32
CA GLN A 247 7.56 -4.24 10.17
C GLN A 247 7.79 -5.33 11.23
N LYS A 248 9.05 -5.63 11.58
CA LYS A 248 9.39 -6.56 12.66
C LYS A 248 8.92 -6.04 14.01
N ILE A 249 9.11 -4.76 14.30
CA ILE A 249 8.61 -4.08 15.52
C ILE A 249 7.10 -4.23 15.62
N VAL A 250 6.35 -3.86 14.58
CA VAL A 250 4.89 -3.97 14.57
C VAL A 250 4.45 -5.43 14.79
N LYS A 251 5.05 -6.39 14.08
CA LYS A 251 4.72 -7.82 14.28
C LYS A 251 4.99 -8.30 15.70
N LYS A 252 6.12 -7.88 16.29
CA LYS A 252 6.47 -8.22 17.67
C LYS A 252 5.37 -7.78 18.62
N TYR A 253 5.02 -6.49 18.61
CA TYR A 253 4.06 -5.94 19.58
C TYR A 253 2.61 -6.35 19.31
N ILE A 254 2.23 -6.63 18.07
CA ILE A 254 0.95 -7.29 17.75
C ILE A 254 0.86 -8.64 18.47
N LYS A 255 1.94 -9.44 18.44
CA LYS A 255 2.00 -10.74 19.13
C LYS A 255 1.96 -10.56 20.65
N GLU A 256 2.74 -9.62 21.21
CA GLU A 256 2.78 -9.31 22.65
C GLU A 256 1.42 -8.82 23.17
N ALA A 257 0.66 -8.11 22.34
CA ALA A 257 -0.71 -7.70 22.65
C ALA A 257 -1.74 -8.85 22.58
N GLY A 258 -1.34 -10.08 22.29
CA GLY A 258 -2.23 -11.22 22.11
C GLY A 258 -3.04 -11.18 20.81
N LEU A 259 -2.62 -10.38 19.82
CA LEU A 259 -3.28 -10.22 18.53
C LEU A 259 -2.59 -11.08 17.46
N ASP A 260 -3.31 -11.42 16.38
CA ASP A 260 -2.78 -12.26 15.30
C ASP A 260 -1.85 -11.45 14.36
N PRO A 261 -0.51 -11.73 14.33
CA PRO A 261 0.43 -11.01 13.48
C PRO A 261 0.25 -11.26 11.98
N GLN A 262 -0.54 -12.25 11.57
CA GLN A 262 -0.87 -12.49 10.16
C GLN A 262 -2.02 -11.57 9.70
N ARG A 263 -2.87 -11.16 10.63
CA ARG A 263 -4.03 -10.29 10.34
C ARG A 263 -3.68 -8.82 10.30
N TYR A 264 -2.67 -8.40 11.08
CA TYR A 264 -2.32 -7.00 11.26
C TYR A 264 -0.90 -6.70 10.77
N SER A 265 -0.74 -5.57 10.11
CA SER A 265 0.51 -5.09 9.53
C SER A 265 0.56 -3.56 9.62
N THR A 266 1.69 -2.94 9.31
CA THR A 266 1.83 -1.47 9.25
C THR A 266 0.73 -0.81 8.40
N HIS A 267 0.33 -1.44 7.29
CA HIS A 267 -0.76 -0.95 6.45
C HIS A 267 -2.12 -1.05 7.17
N LYS A 268 -2.32 -2.10 7.96
CA LYS A 268 -3.55 -2.25 8.77
C LYS A 268 -3.61 -1.26 9.93
N LEU A 269 -2.48 -0.88 10.53
CA LEU A 269 -2.44 0.20 11.52
C LEU A 269 -2.86 1.55 10.91
N ARG A 270 -2.44 1.83 9.68
CA ARG A 270 -2.93 3.02 8.96
C ARG A 270 -4.44 2.93 8.68
N HIS A 271 -4.96 1.76 8.31
CA HIS A 271 -6.42 1.56 8.19
C HIS A 271 -7.13 1.75 9.53
N THR A 272 -6.54 1.29 10.63
CA THR A 272 -7.04 1.52 11.99
C THR A 272 -7.15 3.01 12.28
N ALA A 273 -6.08 3.77 12.10
CA ALA A 273 -6.08 5.21 12.31
C ALA A 273 -7.18 5.91 11.49
N ALA A 274 -7.27 5.60 10.20
CA ALA A 274 -8.28 6.17 9.32
C ALA A 274 -9.71 5.84 9.78
N THR A 275 -9.96 4.58 10.14
CA THR A 275 -11.27 4.13 10.61
C THR A 275 -11.65 4.79 11.95
N LEU A 276 -10.71 4.87 12.89
CA LEU A 276 -10.96 5.49 14.19
C LEU A 276 -11.21 7.00 14.05
N MET A 277 -10.44 7.70 13.21
CA MET A 277 -10.67 9.12 12.91
C MET A 277 -12.05 9.34 12.26
N TYR A 278 -12.42 8.49 11.31
CA TYR A 278 -13.73 8.58 10.65
C TYR A 278 -14.89 8.34 11.64
N LYS A 279 -14.79 7.25 12.43
CA LYS A 279 -15.87 6.84 13.36
C LYS A 279 -16.06 7.76 14.57
N TYR A 280 -14.95 8.20 15.16
CA TYR A 280 -14.96 8.91 16.44
C TYR A 280 -14.52 10.36 16.35
N GLY A 281 -13.83 10.73 15.27
CA GLY A 281 -13.32 12.07 15.05
C GLY A 281 -14.27 13.02 14.32
N ASN A 282 -15.43 12.54 13.90
CA ASN A 282 -16.40 13.29 13.09
C ASN A 282 -15.76 13.98 11.86
N VAL A 283 -14.79 13.31 11.22
CA VAL A 283 -14.01 13.85 10.12
C VAL A 283 -14.71 13.57 8.80
N ASP A 284 -14.93 14.61 8.00
CA ASP A 284 -15.40 14.46 6.61
C ASP A 284 -14.45 13.59 5.79
N ILE A 285 -15.00 12.82 4.85
CA ILE A 285 -14.26 11.90 4.00
C ILE A 285 -13.20 12.61 3.13
N ARG A 286 -13.45 13.86 2.73
CA ARG A 286 -12.48 14.66 1.95
C ARG A 286 -11.32 15.11 2.82
N ALA A 287 -11.59 15.57 4.05
CA ALA A 287 -10.56 15.91 5.02
C ALA A 287 -9.72 14.67 5.39
N LEU A 288 -10.37 13.50 5.56
CA LEU A 288 -9.67 12.23 5.77
C LEU A 288 -8.81 11.83 4.57
N GLN A 289 -9.30 12.01 3.34
CA GLN A 289 -8.56 11.77 2.11
C GLN A 289 -7.29 12.64 2.05
N GLU A 290 -7.40 13.91 2.36
CA GLU A 290 -6.29 14.85 2.36
C GLU A 290 -5.25 14.48 3.43
N LEU A 291 -5.70 14.25 4.66
CA LEU A 291 -4.85 13.84 5.78
C LEU A 291 -4.08 12.56 5.47
N LEU A 292 -4.72 11.59 4.85
CA LEU A 292 -4.09 10.34 4.44
C LEU A 292 -3.25 10.49 3.16
N GLY A 293 -3.47 11.52 2.34
CA GLY A 293 -2.81 11.69 1.04
C GLY A 293 -3.21 10.59 0.05
N HIS A 294 -4.51 10.28 -0.05
CA HIS A 294 -5.07 9.40 -1.06
C HIS A 294 -5.30 10.15 -2.36
N GLN A 295 -4.76 9.64 -3.48
CA GLN A 295 -4.95 10.25 -4.80
C GLN A 295 -6.38 10.11 -5.34
N SER A 296 -7.16 9.14 -4.83
CA SER A 296 -8.53 8.87 -5.24
C SER A 296 -9.42 8.73 -4.01
N ILE A 297 -10.59 9.35 -4.08
CA ILE A 297 -11.62 9.25 -3.03
C ILE A 297 -12.08 7.79 -2.85
N ALA A 298 -12.12 7.00 -3.92
CA ALA A 298 -12.46 5.57 -3.88
C ALA A 298 -11.55 4.76 -2.93
N THR A 299 -10.34 5.24 -2.64
CA THR A 299 -9.45 4.61 -1.64
C THR A 299 -9.88 4.96 -0.21
N THR A 300 -10.61 6.05 -0.02
CA THR A 300 -11.12 6.52 1.28
C THR A 300 -12.56 6.06 1.51
N GLU A 301 -13.35 5.88 0.46
CA GLU A 301 -14.73 5.36 0.54
C GLU A 301 -14.85 4.00 1.21
N ILE A 302 -13.76 3.21 1.26
CA ILE A 302 -13.76 1.94 2.00
C ILE A 302 -14.07 2.11 3.49
N TYR A 303 -13.91 3.31 4.04
CA TYR A 303 -14.22 3.62 5.44
C TYR A 303 -15.69 4.01 5.65
N THR A 304 -16.40 4.48 4.62
CA THR A 304 -17.82 4.86 4.70
C THR A 304 -18.76 3.65 4.81
N HIS A 305 -18.36 2.49 4.33
CA HIS A 305 -19.16 1.27 4.43
C HIS A 305 -19.27 0.70 5.86
N LEU A 306 -18.61 1.33 6.84
CA LEU A 306 -18.52 0.81 8.20
C LEU A 306 -19.55 1.41 9.16
N ASP A 307 -20.43 2.34 8.71
CA ASP A 307 -21.22 3.10 9.65
C ASP A 307 -22.71 3.26 9.28
N GLN A 308 -23.50 2.23 9.59
CA GLN A 308 -24.96 2.38 9.67
C GLN A 308 -25.39 3.30 10.84
N GLU A 309 -24.55 3.45 11.84
CA GLU A 309 -24.77 4.30 13.00
C GLU A 309 -24.70 5.78 12.64
N GLN A 310 -23.71 6.21 11.85
CA GLN A 310 -23.62 7.59 11.34
C GLN A 310 -24.77 7.94 10.40
N LEU A 311 -25.27 6.98 9.61
CA LEU A 311 -26.47 7.19 8.78
C LEU A 311 -27.71 7.39 9.63
N ARG A 312 -27.87 6.62 10.72
CA ARG A 312 -28.98 6.80 11.67
C ARG A 312 -28.86 8.14 12.40
N ASP A 313 -27.66 8.48 12.87
CA ASP A 313 -27.36 9.75 13.52
C ASP A 313 -27.62 10.95 12.59
N ALA A 314 -27.24 10.87 11.33
CA ALA A 314 -27.49 11.91 10.34
C ALA A 314 -29.00 12.11 10.10
N VAL A 315 -29.77 11.02 10.03
CA VAL A 315 -31.22 11.07 9.89
C VAL A 315 -31.87 11.62 11.16
N SER A 316 -31.44 11.20 12.34
CA SER A 316 -31.99 11.69 13.62
C SER A 316 -31.65 13.16 13.90
N LYS A 317 -30.55 13.67 13.38
CA LYS A 317 -30.14 15.09 13.48
C LYS A 317 -30.73 15.99 12.38
N ASN A 318 -31.57 15.44 11.50
CA ASN A 318 -32.29 16.26 10.53
C ASN A 318 -33.21 17.23 11.29
N PRO A 319 -33.18 18.54 11.01
CA PRO A 319 -34.05 19.52 11.68
C PRO A 319 -35.58 19.19 11.61
N LEU A 320 -35.94 18.33 10.69
CA LEU A 320 -37.33 17.89 10.50
C LEU A 320 -37.56 16.47 11.09
N ALA A 321 -36.60 15.88 11.80
CA ALA A 321 -36.74 14.50 12.30
C ALA A 321 -37.92 14.34 13.26
N ASP A 322 -38.22 15.37 14.04
CA ASP A 322 -39.33 15.38 15.02
C ASP A 322 -40.57 16.10 14.51
N PHE A 323 -40.57 16.65 13.29
CA PHE A 323 -41.69 17.38 12.72
C PHE A 323 -42.82 16.42 12.34
N THR A 324 -43.80 16.32 13.16
CA THR A 324 -44.94 15.42 12.99
C THR A 324 -46.16 16.11 12.37
N ARG A 325 -47.10 15.36 11.83
CA ARG A 325 -48.33 15.88 11.24
C ARG A 325 -49.22 16.70 12.23
N SER A 326 -49.12 16.41 13.53
CA SER A 326 -49.80 17.15 14.59
C SER A 326 -49.26 18.57 14.74
N GLU A 327 -47.95 18.79 14.60
CA GLU A 327 -47.34 20.12 14.64
C GLU A 327 -47.63 20.94 13.38
N SER A 328 -47.76 20.28 12.22
CA SER A 328 -48.16 20.96 10.98
C SER A 328 -49.64 21.42 10.98
N ALA A 329 -50.50 20.86 11.83
CA ALA A 329 -51.89 21.30 12.00
C ALA A 329 -52.01 22.51 12.95
N ALA A 330 -51.18 22.57 14.00
CA ALA A 330 -51.13 23.69 14.94
C ALA A 330 -50.59 25.00 14.33
N ALA A 331 -49.70 24.89 13.31
CA ALA A 331 -49.16 26.07 12.59
C ALA A 331 -50.13 26.70 11.56
N LYS A 332 -51.37 26.20 11.43
CA LYS A 332 -52.39 26.77 10.54
C LYS A 332 -53.46 27.58 11.27
N ASP A 333 -53.45 27.60 12.61
CA ASP A 333 -54.44 28.28 13.43
C ASP A 333 -53.89 29.55 14.12
N ASP A 334 -52.65 29.98 13.78
CA ASP A 334 -52.06 31.26 14.04
C ASP A 334 -51.87 32.09 12.71
#